data_580b543873fb5f2617adb1f80c3e7953
#
_entry.id   580b543873fb5f2617adb1f80c3e7953
#
_cell.length_a   1.000
_cell.length_b   1.000
_cell.length_c   1.000
_cell.angle_alpha   90.00
_cell.angle_beta   90.00
_cell.angle_gamma   90.00
#
_symmetry.space_group_name_H-M   'P 1'
#
loop_
_entity.id
_entity.type
_entity.pdbx_description
1 polymer ?
#
loop_
_entity_poly.entity_id
_entity_poly.type
_entity_poly.pdbx_seq_one_letter_code
_entity_poly.pdbx_strand_id
1 'polypeptide(L)'
;MRVLSLLVVALLLSPLLAGFAAAEAGTVTITLGRRVDVLTLSLRAGEGIDFAWSSAQGPVRFRVERSSDGADIFTQSGQIGQGTVPIPSDDRYVFSFQNENLFSVTLTWSITRRPDIVPWLIVGFAVVLVILGVLAILSERRRRMGWANLPPQSPMPPSR
;
A
#
# COMPACT_ATOMS: atom_id res chain seq x y z
N MET A 1 -30.38 -4.08 -11.68
CA MET A 1 -29.59 -3.03 -11.03
C MET A 1 -28.81 -3.50 -9.78
N ARG A 2 -29.34 -4.37 -8.93
CA ARG A 2 -28.66 -4.83 -7.68
C ARG A 2 -27.39 -5.64 -7.92
N VAL A 3 -27.33 -6.45 -8.98
CA VAL A 3 -26.13 -7.28 -9.30
C VAL A 3 -24.95 -6.42 -9.75
N LEU A 4 -25.19 -5.37 -10.52
CA LEU A 4 -24.15 -4.46 -10.99
C LEU A 4 -23.52 -3.67 -9.81
N SER A 5 -24.32 -3.26 -8.83
CA SER A 5 -23.83 -2.58 -7.62
C SER A 5 -22.94 -3.50 -6.78
N LEU A 6 -23.29 -4.79 -6.64
CA LEU A 6 -22.49 -5.76 -5.91
C LEU A 6 -21.14 -6.03 -6.60
N LEU A 7 -21.14 -6.09 -7.93
CA LEU A 7 -19.92 -6.30 -8.72
C LEU A 7 -18.94 -5.11 -8.61
N VAL A 8 -19.47 -3.90 -8.60
CA VAL A 8 -18.67 -2.67 -8.41
C VAL A 8 -18.09 -2.61 -6.99
N VAL A 9 -18.87 -2.95 -5.96
CA VAL A 9 -18.40 -2.99 -4.57
C VAL A 9 -17.33 -4.09 -4.40
N ALA A 10 -17.51 -5.27 -5.00
CA ALA A 10 -16.51 -6.34 -4.96
C ALA A 10 -15.21 -5.94 -5.68
N LEU A 11 -15.31 -5.24 -6.81
CA LEU A 11 -14.14 -4.75 -7.56
C LEU A 11 -13.38 -3.65 -6.80
N LEU A 12 -14.08 -2.79 -6.05
CA LEU A 12 -13.47 -1.76 -5.22
C LEU A 12 -12.86 -2.29 -3.92
N LEU A 13 -13.37 -3.43 -3.42
CA LEU A 13 -12.85 -4.09 -2.21
C LEU A 13 -11.68 -5.05 -2.50
N SER A 14 -11.53 -5.54 -3.73
CA SER A 14 -10.46 -6.49 -4.07
C SER A 14 -9.03 -5.97 -3.82
N PRO A 15 -8.66 -4.71 -4.08
CA PRO A 15 -7.32 -4.20 -3.75
C PRO A 15 -7.10 -4.03 -2.24
N LEU A 16 -8.16 -3.80 -1.46
CA LEU A 16 -8.07 -3.75 0.01
C LEU A 16 -7.72 -5.12 0.60
N LEU A 17 -8.16 -6.21 -0.03
CA LEU A 17 -7.86 -7.58 0.41
C LEU A 17 -6.47 -8.06 -0.07
N ALA A 18 -5.95 -7.53 -1.18
CA ALA A 18 -4.62 -7.88 -1.70
C ALA A 18 -3.46 -7.21 -0.94
N GLY A 19 -3.73 -6.24 -0.08
CA GLY A 19 -2.74 -5.45 0.65
C GLY A 19 -2.34 -6.00 2.02
N PHE A 20 -2.64 -7.25 2.37
CA PHE A 20 -2.09 -7.81 3.59
C PHE A 20 -0.58 -8.02 3.42
N ALA A 21 0.17 -7.10 4.00
CA ALA A 21 1.61 -7.12 4.06
C ALA A 21 2.06 -8.40 4.78
N ALA A 22 2.84 -9.23 4.11
CA ALA A 22 3.53 -10.31 4.78
C ALA A 22 4.50 -9.69 5.80
N ALA A 23 4.27 -9.96 7.08
CA ALA A 23 5.19 -9.59 8.14
C ALA A 23 6.16 -10.76 8.35
N GLU A 24 7.44 -10.47 8.29
CA GLU A 24 8.48 -11.41 8.71
C GLU A 24 9.03 -10.97 10.07
N ALA A 25 9.18 -11.92 10.96
CA ALA A 25 9.67 -11.68 12.30
C ALA A 25 10.55 -12.83 12.78
N GLY A 26 11.49 -12.53 13.65
CA GLY A 26 12.39 -13.55 14.17
C GLY A 26 13.17 -13.09 15.39
N THR A 27 13.94 -14.02 15.91
CA THR A 27 14.93 -13.76 16.97
C THR A 27 16.28 -14.19 16.46
N VAL A 28 17.31 -13.37 16.68
CA VAL A 28 18.68 -13.66 16.29
C VAL A 28 19.65 -13.28 17.40
N THR A 29 20.68 -14.12 17.59
CA THR A 29 21.80 -13.80 18.48
C THR A 29 23.01 -13.44 17.64
N ILE A 30 23.55 -12.24 17.86
CA ILE A 30 24.68 -11.69 17.12
C ILE A 30 25.88 -11.64 18.03
N THR A 31 26.94 -12.35 17.63
CA THR A 31 28.23 -12.34 18.34
C THR A 31 28.96 -11.01 18.16
N LEU A 32 29.94 -10.76 19.01
CA LEU A 32 30.79 -9.58 19.01
C LEU A 32 31.28 -9.20 17.60
N GLY A 33 31.06 -7.93 17.21
CA GLY A 33 31.56 -7.34 15.98
C GLY A 33 30.98 -7.94 14.69
N ARG A 34 30.03 -8.87 14.78
CA ARG A 34 29.44 -9.53 13.63
C ARG A 34 28.23 -8.75 13.09
N ARG A 35 28.05 -8.85 11.79
CA ARG A 35 26.84 -8.48 11.07
C ARG A 35 26.06 -9.77 10.71
N VAL A 36 24.77 -9.74 10.83
CA VAL A 36 23.86 -10.83 10.41
C VAL A 36 22.80 -10.24 9.49
N ASP A 37 22.71 -10.78 8.31
CA ASP A 37 21.64 -10.46 7.36
C ASP A 37 20.43 -11.30 7.74
N VAL A 38 19.34 -10.63 8.10
CA VAL A 38 18.13 -11.30 8.61
C VAL A 38 17.10 -11.53 7.52
N LEU A 39 17.09 -10.68 6.49
CA LEU A 39 16.10 -10.72 5.43
C LEU A 39 16.65 -10.08 4.15
N THR A 40 16.22 -10.62 3.00
CA THR A 40 16.47 -10.03 1.69
C THR A 40 15.18 -9.98 0.90
N LEU A 41 14.75 -8.78 0.48
CA LEU A 41 13.51 -8.57 -0.25
C LEU A 41 13.76 -7.88 -1.58
N SER A 42 13.01 -8.28 -2.61
CA SER A 42 12.89 -7.50 -3.85
C SER A 42 11.74 -6.51 -3.69
N LEU A 43 12.04 -5.23 -3.76
CA LEU A 43 11.11 -4.13 -3.49
C LEU A 43 11.07 -3.18 -4.68
N ARG A 44 9.96 -2.45 -4.82
CA ARG A 44 9.74 -1.46 -5.86
C ARG A 44 9.84 -0.04 -5.31
N ALA A 45 10.21 0.88 -6.15
CA ALA A 45 10.16 2.31 -5.84
C ALA A 45 8.76 2.71 -5.36
N GLY A 46 8.69 3.51 -4.29
CA GLY A 46 7.42 3.95 -3.69
C GLY A 46 6.86 3.00 -2.62
N GLU A 47 7.36 1.77 -2.52
CA GLU A 47 7.02 0.90 -1.38
C GLU A 47 7.68 1.42 -0.10
N GLY A 48 7.12 1.02 1.04
CA GLY A 48 7.70 1.27 2.35
C GLY A 48 7.95 -0.04 3.09
N ILE A 49 8.89 0.00 4.01
CA ILE A 49 9.15 -1.09 4.94
C ILE A 49 8.99 -0.57 6.35
N ASP A 50 7.99 -1.07 7.05
CA ASP A 50 7.84 -0.85 8.49
C ASP A 50 8.72 -1.87 9.22
N PHE A 51 9.53 -1.40 10.16
CA PHE A 51 10.42 -2.25 10.95
C PHE A 51 10.29 -1.94 12.44
N ALA A 52 10.54 -2.94 13.24
CA ALA A 52 10.73 -2.80 14.68
C ALA A 52 11.75 -3.83 15.17
N TRP A 53 12.54 -3.46 16.19
CA TRP A 53 13.40 -4.38 16.91
C TRP A 53 13.54 -4.01 18.38
N SER A 54 13.89 -5.00 19.18
CA SER A 54 14.24 -4.85 20.59
C SER A 54 15.39 -5.78 20.94
N SER A 55 16.43 -5.23 21.53
CA SER A 55 17.60 -5.95 22.03
C SER A 55 17.62 -5.99 23.55
N ALA A 56 17.87 -7.15 24.13
CA ALA A 56 17.87 -7.33 25.57
C ALA A 56 19.16 -6.83 26.27
N GLN A 57 20.31 -6.84 25.56
CA GLN A 57 21.60 -6.66 26.22
C GLN A 57 22.41 -5.43 25.78
N GLY A 58 22.00 -4.72 24.74
CA GLY A 58 22.78 -3.55 24.30
C GLY A 58 22.35 -3.01 22.95
N PRO A 59 22.87 -1.86 22.53
CA PRO A 59 22.51 -1.27 21.25
C PRO A 59 23.02 -2.13 20.09
N VAL A 60 22.22 -2.19 19.02
CA VAL A 60 22.58 -2.79 17.74
C VAL A 60 22.40 -1.73 16.66
N ARG A 61 23.12 -1.88 15.54
CA ARG A 61 22.96 -1.07 14.36
C ARG A 61 22.10 -1.83 13.35
N PHE A 62 20.93 -1.34 13.07
CA PHE A 62 20.09 -1.77 11.96
C PHE A 62 20.49 -1.05 10.68
N ARG A 63 20.54 -1.77 9.57
CA ARG A 63 20.98 -1.27 8.29
C ARG A 63 20.13 -1.88 7.18
N VAL A 64 19.75 -1.04 6.22
CA VAL A 64 19.11 -1.46 4.97
C VAL A 64 20.02 -1.06 3.82
N GLU A 65 20.51 -2.04 3.09
CA GLU A 65 21.48 -1.90 2.02
C GLU A 65 20.88 -2.31 0.69
N ARG A 66 21.11 -1.52 -0.36
CA ARG A 66 20.71 -1.86 -1.72
C ARG A 66 21.72 -2.81 -2.32
N SER A 67 21.25 -3.96 -2.86
CA SER A 67 22.14 -5.02 -3.33
C SER A 67 22.93 -4.68 -4.59
N SER A 68 22.42 -3.80 -5.47
CA SER A 68 23.06 -3.50 -6.76
C SER A 68 24.37 -2.74 -6.62
N ASP A 69 24.50 -1.88 -5.62
CA ASP A 69 25.67 -1.00 -5.43
C ASP A 69 26.24 -1.01 -4.00
N GLY A 70 25.62 -1.76 -3.09
CA GLY A 70 26.00 -1.81 -1.69
C GLY A 70 25.72 -0.51 -0.91
N ALA A 71 24.88 0.37 -1.44
CA ALA A 71 24.57 1.64 -0.80
C ALA A 71 23.64 1.45 0.39
N ASP A 72 23.98 2.04 1.53
CA ASP A 72 23.09 2.14 2.68
C ASP A 72 22.00 3.16 2.39
N ILE A 73 20.75 2.71 2.34
CA ILE A 73 19.60 3.61 2.21
C ILE A 73 19.06 4.03 3.58
N PHE A 74 19.34 3.25 4.61
CA PHE A 74 18.91 3.53 5.97
C PHE A 74 19.84 2.90 7.00
N THR A 75 20.12 3.64 8.09
CA THR A 75 20.88 3.14 9.22
C THR A 75 20.32 3.74 10.51
N GLN A 76 20.13 2.92 11.53
CA GLN A 76 19.71 3.37 12.86
C GLN A 76 20.35 2.50 13.92
N SER A 77 20.82 3.11 15.02
CA SER A 77 21.41 2.40 16.15
C SER A 77 20.59 2.60 17.43
N GLY A 78 20.50 1.56 18.26
CA GLY A 78 19.79 1.60 19.53
C GLY A 78 19.48 0.21 20.09
N GLN A 79 19.00 0.16 21.32
CA GLN A 79 18.45 -1.07 21.92
C GLN A 79 17.06 -1.38 21.39
N ILE A 80 16.30 -0.35 21.07
CA ILE A 80 14.96 -0.43 20.50
C ILE A 80 14.94 0.50 19.30
N GLY A 81 14.32 0.05 18.22
CA GLY A 81 14.10 0.87 17.04
C GLY A 81 12.79 0.49 16.37
N GLN A 82 12.18 1.49 15.77
CA GLN A 82 11.00 1.33 14.93
C GLN A 82 10.90 2.47 13.94
N GLY A 83 10.25 2.22 12.83
CA GLY A 83 10.05 3.26 11.82
C GLY A 83 9.62 2.70 10.48
N THR A 84 9.66 3.57 9.48
CA THR A 84 9.39 3.23 8.09
C THR A 84 10.57 3.66 7.22
N VAL A 85 11.04 2.77 6.37
CA VAL A 85 12.06 3.05 5.35
C VAL A 85 11.37 3.19 4.00
N PRO A 86 11.38 4.36 3.35
CA PRO A 86 10.90 4.51 1.98
C PRO A 86 11.90 3.86 1.00
N ILE A 87 11.39 3.15 0.01
CA ILE A 87 12.20 2.48 -1.01
C ILE A 87 12.36 3.39 -2.23
N PRO A 88 13.58 3.83 -2.54
CA PRO A 88 13.81 4.85 -3.58
C PRO A 88 13.81 4.29 -5.02
N SER A 89 14.09 3.01 -5.20
CA SER A 89 14.23 2.38 -6.53
C SER A 89 13.85 0.91 -6.50
N ASP A 90 13.53 0.37 -7.67
CA ASP A 90 13.33 -1.08 -7.84
C ASP A 90 14.68 -1.79 -7.68
N ASP A 91 14.80 -2.61 -6.64
CA ASP A 91 16.02 -3.37 -6.38
C ASP A 91 15.76 -4.50 -5.35
N ARG A 92 16.83 -5.24 -5.06
CA ARG A 92 16.90 -6.15 -3.92
C ARG A 92 17.55 -5.42 -2.75
N TYR A 93 16.95 -5.54 -1.57
CA TYR A 93 17.41 -4.88 -0.34
C TYR A 93 17.72 -5.91 0.72
N VAL A 94 18.89 -5.75 1.37
CA VAL A 94 19.36 -6.58 2.46
C VAL A 94 19.14 -5.84 3.78
N PHE A 95 18.43 -6.49 4.69
CA PHE A 95 18.18 -6.02 6.05
C PHE A 95 19.12 -6.73 6.99
N SER A 96 19.90 -5.97 7.72
CA SER A 96 20.93 -6.54 8.58
C SER A 96 21.01 -5.85 9.93
N PHE A 97 21.49 -6.58 10.93
CA PHE A 97 21.86 -6.06 12.24
C PHE A 97 23.33 -6.29 12.48
N GLN A 98 24.00 -5.30 13.04
CA GLN A 98 25.40 -5.37 13.45
C GLN A 98 25.51 -5.16 14.96
N ASN A 99 26.24 -6.04 15.62
CA ASN A 99 26.55 -5.91 17.04
C ASN A 99 27.87 -5.15 17.21
N GLU A 100 27.80 -4.00 17.85
CA GLU A 100 28.98 -3.15 18.18
C GLU A 100 29.41 -3.30 19.64
N ASN A 101 28.74 -4.15 20.41
CA ASN A 101 29.08 -4.41 21.81
C ASN A 101 30.22 -5.42 21.96
N LEU A 102 30.85 -5.45 23.12
CA LEU A 102 31.90 -6.39 23.48
C LEU A 102 31.40 -7.80 23.90
N PHE A 103 30.11 -8.03 23.78
CA PHE A 103 29.43 -9.28 24.13
C PHE A 103 28.35 -9.64 23.09
N SER A 104 27.88 -10.85 23.11
CA SER A 104 26.80 -11.31 22.23
C SER A 104 25.48 -10.66 22.62
N VAL A 105 24.70 -10.27 21.64
CA VAL A 105 23.40 -9.62 21.81
C VAL A 105 22.32 -10.45 21.14
N THR A 106 21.25 -10.72 21.88
CA THR A 106 20.03 -11.33 21.34
C THR A 106 18.98 -10.26 21.12
N LEU A 107 18.42 -10.24 19.92
CA LEU A 107 17.36 -9.29 19.56
C LEU A 107 16.19 -9.99 18.89
N THR A 108 15.00 -9.42 19.08
CA THR A 108 13.80 -9.75 18.33
C THR A 108 13.56 -8.64 17.29
N TRP A 109 13.11 -9.03 16.13
CA TRP A 109 12.83 -8.10 15.04
C TRP A 109 11.56 -8.47 14.30
N SER A 110 10.95 -7.46 13.67
CA SER A 110 9.86 -7.62 12.72
C SER A 110 10.04 -6.65 11.57
N ILE A 111 9.76 -7.11 10.37
CA ILE A 111 9.84 -6.34 9.13
C ILE A 111 8.56 -6.62 8.35
N THR A 112 7.85 -5.56 8.00
CA THR A 112 6.56 -5.64 7.31
C THR A 112 6.61 -4.79 6.04
N ARG A 113 6.29 -5.39 4.90
CA ARG A 113 6.21 -4.69 3.63
C ARG A 113 4.92 -3.87 3.58
N ARG A 114 5.04 -2.58 3.31
CA ARG A 114 3.92 -1.68 3.03
C ARG A 114 3.83 -1.47 1.52
N PRO A 115 2.82 -2.02 0.85
CA PRO A 115 2.66 -1.84 -0.59
C PRO A 115 2.39 -0.36 -0.91
N ASP A 116 2.85 0.09 -2.07
CA ASP A 116 2.44 1.39 -2.61
C ASP A 116 0.96 1.33 -3.00
N ILE A 117 0.13 2.10 -2.29
CA ILE A 117 -1.32 2.17 -2.54
C ILE A 117 -1.70 3.26 -3.56
N VAL A 118 -0.76 4.15 -3.90
CA VAL A 118 -1.04 5.30 -4.78
C VAL A 118 -1.55 4.88 -6.17
N PRO A 119 -0.95 3.90 -6.87
CA PRO A 119 -1.46 3.43 -8.15
C PRO A 119 -2.91 2.92 -8.06
N TRP A 120 -3.25 2.22 -7.00
CA TRP A 120 -4.59 1.67 -6.78
C TRP A 120 -5.63 2.75 -6.49
N LEU A 121 -5.26 3.82 -5.80
CA LEU A 121 -6.13 4.98 -5.59
C LEU A 121 -6.43 5.69 -6.91
N ILE A 122 -5.43 5.85 -7.79
CA ILE A 122 -5.61 6.45 -9.11
C ILE A 122 -6.57 5.60 -9.96
N VAL A 123 -6.36 4.29 -10.01
CA VAL A 123 -7.22 3.36 -10.75
C VAL A 123 -8.65 3.40 -10.19
N GLY A 124 -8.81 3.34 -8.87
CA GLY A 124 -10.11 3.42 -8.20
C GLY A 124 -10.85 4.71 -8.54
N PHE A 125 -10.15 5.85 -8.49
CA PHE A 125 -10.72 7.15 -8.84
C PHE A 125 -11.15 7.21 -10.31
N ALA A 126 -10.33 6.71 -11.24
CA ALA A 126 -10.66 6.66 -12.65
C ALA A 126 -11.91 5.81 -12.92
N VAL A 127 -12.05 4.65 -12.27
CA VAL A 127 -13.24 3.79 -12.38
C VAL A 127 -14.48 4.52 -11.88
N VAL A 128 -14.41 5.23 -10.76
CA VAL A 128 -15.54 6.02 -10.21
C VAL A 128 -15.96 7.10 -11.22
N LEU A 129 -15.02 7.82 -11.82
CA LEU A 129 -15.33 8.83 -12.84
C LEU A 129 -16.03 8.24 -14.06
N VAL A 130 -15.58 7.09 -14.56
CA VAL A 130 -16.23 6.38 -15.67
C VAL A 130 -17.66 6.00 -15.31
N ILE A 131 -17.90 5.45 -14.13
CA ILE A 131 -19.24 5.09 -13.67
C ILE A 131 -20.16 6.32 -13.60
N LEU A 132 -19.68 7.40 -13.00
CA LEU A 132 -20.43 8.66 -12.92
C LEU A 132 -20.77 9.22 -14.32
N GLY A 133 -19.83 9.18 -15.25
CA GLY A 133 -20.04 9.57 -16.64
C GLY A 133 -21.12 8.74 -17.33
N VAL A 134 -21.07 7.42 -17.19
CA VAL A 134 -22.10 6.52 -17.74
C VAL A 134 -23.48 6.79 -17.12
N LEU A 135 -23.55 6.99 -15.81
CA LEU A 135 -24.81 7.31 -15.14
C LEU A 135 -25.38 8.66 -15.59
N ALA A 136 -24.54 9.66 -15.80
CA ALA A 136 -24.95 10.96 -16.33
C ALA A 136 -25.56 10.82 -17.74
N ILE A 137 -24.90 10.09 -18.64
CA ILE A 137 -25.39 9.84 -20.01
C ILE A 137 -26.74 9.09 -19.97
N LEU A 138 -26.85 8.06 -19.13
CA LEU A 138 -28.10 7.30 -19.00
C LEU A 138 -29.24 8.14 -18.41
N SER A 139 -28.95 9.03 -17.48
CA SER A 139 -29.94 9.93 -16.89
C SER A 139 -30.46 10.94 -17.93
N GLU A 140 -29.56 11.49 -18.75
CA GLU A 140 -29.90 12.40 -19.84
C GLU A 140 -30.79 11.71 -20.89
N ARG A 141 -30.44 10.47 -21.30
CA ARG A 141 -31.26 9.67 -22.23
C ARG A 141 -32.66 9.42 -21.68
N ARG A 142 -32.80 9.11 -20.39
CA ARG A 142 -34.10 8.91 -19.74
C ARG A 142 -34.95 10.17 -19.73
N ARG A 143 -34.34 11.33 -19.47
CA ARG A 143 -35.05 12.62 -19.54
C ARG A 143 -35.60 12.88 -20.94
N ARG A 144 -34.79 12.70 -21.99
CA ARG A 144 -35.22 12.93 -23.40
C ARG A 144 -36.37 11.99 -23.81
N MET A 145 -36.34 10.72 -23.42
CA MET A 145 -37.42 9.76 -23.70
C MET A 145 -38.71 10.09 -22.95
N GLY A 146 -38.64 10.63 -21.72
CA GLY A 146 -39.78 11.06 -20.95
C GLY A 146 -40.56 12.23 -21.58
N TRP A 147 -39.86 13.14 -22.25
CA TRP A 147 -40.48 14.28 -22.96
C TRP A 147 -41.16 13.87 -24.27
N ALA A 148 -40.68 12.83 -24.94
CA ALA A 148 -41.26 12.34 -26.19
C ALA A 148 -42.62 11.65 -26.00
N ASN A 149 -42.96 11.26 -24.77
CA ASN A 149 -44.23 10.55 -24.45
C ASN A 149 -45.30 11.45 -23.82
N LEU A 150 -45.13 12.80 -23.86
CA LEU A 150 -46.20 13.70 -23.42
C LEU A 150 -47.30 13.70 -24.46
N PRO A 151 -48.57 13.43 -24.07
CA PRO A 151 -49.69 13.52 -25.01
C PRO A 151 -49.79 14.96 -25.58
N PRO A 152 -50.16 15.11 -26.86
CA PRO A 152 -50.36 16.42 -27.45
C PRO A 152 -51.38 17.17 -26.61
N GLN A 153 -51.01 18.41 -26.20
CA GLN A 153 -51.95 19.24 -25.46
C GLN A 153 -53.16 19.53 -26.34
N SER A 154 -54.34 19.15 -25.88
CA SER A 154 -55.59 19.47 -26.55
C SER A 154 -55.70 20.97 -26.72
N PRO A 155 -56.06 21.49 -27.92
CA PRO A 155 -56.26 22.90 -28.10
C PRO A 155 -57.30 23.45 -27.15
N MET A 156 -56.98 24.53 -26.44
CA MET A 156 -57.94 25.20 -25.56
C MET A 156 -59.17 25.63 -26.38
N PRO A 157 -60.40 25.38 -25.85
CA PRO A 157 -61.60 25.85 -26.50
C PRO A 157 -61.58 27.40 -26.54
N PRO A 158 -62.08 28.01 -27.61
CA PRO A 158 -62.14 29.46 -27.69
C PRO A 158 -63.02 30.03 -26.59
N SER A 159 -62.50 31.05 -25.90
CA SER A 159 -63.24 31.82 -24.92
C SER A 159 -64.41 32.54 -25.60
N ARG A 160 -65.63 32.29 -25.13
CA ARG A 160 -66.84 33.07 -25.51
C ARG A 160 -66.88 34.36 -24.75
#